data_0007075f680cdfe642fd60f7a0651eab
#
_entry.id   0007075f680cdfe642fd60f7a0651eab
#
_cell.length_a   1.000
_cell.length_b   1.000
_cell.length_c   1.000
_cell.angle_alpha   90.00
_cell.angle_beta   90.00
_cell.angle_gamma   90.00
#
_symmetry.space_group_name_H-M   'P 1'
#
loop_
_entity.id
_entity.type
_entity.pdbx_description
1 polymer ?
#
loop_
_entity_poly.entity_id
_entity_poly.type
_entity_poly.pdbx_seq_one_letter_code
_entity_poly.pdbx_strand_id
1 'polypeptide(L)'
;MKKALPILALLAAVLAVPAAASPAAAATSGFRGVNWADQRDNFVDDTLVLGGLSTGDSYATTQAKANGILTGFQNNLGANTVRMPVNYPTVSGSYWNSYTGAIDAATGKGMKVILSYWEAASSRNGTVDNLTQFWSMWQTIVTKYSGNAGVYFEPMNEPYGYSDGDWKNLAAQWLSTYSSVPRGRVIISGAGYNQRLTTIGSDSRFDGTLISRHTYQFFDSGRTTEDSWRESLRTSVGAYASRVLITEFGAPMTDGRNYDVPSASDSFVAFIRGTAAEARAEGLGTVYWPGVRIGDHYRLQEIGGSGTNLTLSTTNASGRDQLRYSWGLDGGGNAALAHYRVTNRNSGRVMDVVGASLSDSTEVKQYAWNGGLNQRWAFEDLGNGYLRIVNQNSGKCLDVASASTADGANIIQYACGSGTNQQWQWTATGSYNTLKARHSGKCLDVTGASTADGGDIEQYTCTNGTNQQWTRTAS
;
A
#
# COMPACT_ATOMS: atom_id res chain seq x y z
N MET A 1 -60.13 -58.19 16.53
CA MET A 1 -60.25 -56.76 16.15
C MET A 1 -59.27 -55.98 16.99
N LYS A 2 -58.09 -55.63 16.43
CA LYS A 2 -57.08 -54.84 17.12
C LYS A 2 -57.19 -53.39 16.59
N LYS A 3 -57.47 -52.46 17.50
CA LYS A 3 -57.54 -51.02 17.19
C LYS A 3 -56.12 -50.46 17.17
N ALA A 4 -55.74 -49.84 16.06
CA ALA A 4 -54.52 -49.08 15.95
C ALA A 4 -54.73 -47.65 16.47
N LEU A 5 -53.85 -47.14 17.33
CA LEU A 5 -53.75 -45.75 17.73
C LEU A 5 -52.87 -44.96 16.68
N PRO A 6 -53.21 -43.72 16.33
CA PRO A 6 -52.33 -42.90 15.50
C PRO A 6 -51.24 -42.24 16.35
N ILE A 7 -50.01 -42.33 15.86
CA ILE A 7 -48.84 -41.59 16.37
C ILE A 7 -48.92 -40.14 15.86
N LEU A 8 -49.03 -39.23 16.80
CA LEU A 8 -48.96 -37.77 16.51
C LEU A 8 -47.50 -37.36 16.46
N ALA A 9 -46.97 -37.03 15.27
CA ALA A 9 -45.66 -36.50 15.11
C ALA A 9 -45.65 -34.99 15.43
N LEU A 10 -44.99 -34.60 16.50
CA LEU A 10 -44.73 -33.17 16.83
C LEU A 10 -43.58 -32.67 15.95
N LEU A 11 -43.90 -31.81 14.99
CA LEU A 11 -42.87 -31.00 14.27
C LEU A 11 -42.43 -29.85 15.18
N ALA A 12 -41.23 -29.94 15.72
CA ALA A 12 -40.56 -28.78 16.35
C ALA A 12 -40.07 -27.81 15.27
N ALA A 13 -40.72 -26.71 15.09
CA ALA A 13 -40.22 -25.62 14.26
C ALA A 13 -39.05 -24.91 14.99
N VAL A 14 -37.84 -25.12 14.51
CA VAL A 14 -36.65 -24.35 14.95
C VAL A 14 -36.78 -22.97 14.30
N LEU A 15 -37.15 -21.97 15.08
CA LEU A 15 -37.05 -20.56 14.67
C LEU A 15 -35.58 -20.19 14.62
N ALA A 16 -35.02 -20.11 13.41
CA ALA A 16 -33.72 -19.50 13.19
C ALA A 16 -33.79 -18.01 13.52
N VAL A 17 -33.19 -17.60 14.63
CA VAL A 17 -32.95 -16.19 14.95
C VAL A 17 -31.97 -15.67 13.91
N PRO A 18 -32.31 -14.64 13.11
CA PRO A 18 -31.33 -14.07 12.20
C PRO A 18 -30.19 -13.48 13.03
N ALA A 19 -28.96 -13.95 12.76
CA ALA A 19 -27.78 -13.34 13.32
C ALA A 19 -27.79 -11.86 12.93
N ALA A 20 -27.73 -10.98 13.93
CA ALA A 20 -27.59 -9.55 13.69
C ALA A 20 -26.35 -9.35 12.84
N ALA A 21 -26.51 -8.79 11.63
CA ALA A 21 -25.39 -8.43 10.78
C ALA A 21 -24.52 -7.46 11.57
N SER A 22 -23.26 -7.84 11.81
CA SER A 22 -22.26 -6.92 12.34
C SER A 22 -22.27 -5.67 11.47
N PRO A 23 -22.26 -4.44 12.05
CA PRO A 23 -22.18 -3.24 11.25
C PRO A 23 -20.96 -3.36 10.32
N ALA A 24 -21.17 -3.15 9.02
CA ALA A 24 -20.10 -3.19 8.03
C ALA A 24 -19.01 -2.23 8.51
N ALA A 25 -17.84 -2.76 8.81
CA ALA A 25 -16.69 -1.94 9.16
C ALA A 25 -16.46 -0.95 8.02
N ALA A 26 -16.30 0.33 8.34
CA ALA A 26 -16.05 1.36 7.34
C ALA A 26 -14.76 1.00 6.62
N ALA A 27 -14.82 0.77 5.30
CA ALA A 27 -13.64 0.46 4.50
C ALA A 27 -12.64 1.58 4.64
N THR A 28 -11.40 1.27 5.00
CA THR A 28 -10.34 2.28 5.21
C THR A 28 -9.86 2.92 3.91
N SER A 29 -10.20 2.35 2.74
CA SER A 29 -9.90 2.91 1.41
C SER A 29 -10.29 4.37 1.19
N GLY A 30 -11.21 4.88 2.01
CA GLY A 30 -11.57 6.30 2.03
C GLY A 30 -10.50 7.23 2.62
N PHE A 31 -9.38 6.71 3.15
CA PHE A 31 -8.26 7.50 3.66
C PHE A 31 -7.13 7.55 2.64
N ARG A 32 -6.89 8.73 2.11
CA ARG A 32 -5.81 9.05 1.19
C ARG A 32 -4.96 10.13 1.83
N GLY A 33 -3.90 9.74 2.55
CA GLY A 33 -3.27 10.63 3.51
C GLY A 33 -1.78 10.81 3.38
N VAL A 34 -1.33 11.86 4.05
CA VAL A 34 0.07 12.16 4.31
C VAL A 34 0.25 12.62 5.76
N ASN A 35 1.42 12.35 6.33
CA ASN A 35 1.84 12.92 7.61
C ASN A 35 2.39 14.33 7.40
N TRP A 36 1.91 15.29 8.18
CA TRP A 36 2.47 16.63 8.25
C TRP A 36 3.25 16.76 9.56
N ALA A 37 4.56 16.65 9.47
CA ALA A 37 5.44 16.49 10.60
C ALA A 37 6.09 17.81 11.06
N ASP A 38 6.58 17.83 12.29
CA ASP A 38 7.54 18.82 12.78
C ASP A 38 8.87 18.67 12.01
N GLN A 39 9.54 19.77 11.73
CA GLN A 39 10.82 19.77 11.03
C GLN A 39 11.90 18.98 11.79
N ARG A 40 11.88 18.99 13.13
CA ARG A 40 12.87 18.32 13.97
C ARG A 40 12.65 16.82 14.13
N ASP A 41 11.54 16.30 13.76
CA ASP A 41 10.86 15.04 14.04
C ASP A 41 9.63 15.31 14.93
N ASN A 42 8.71 14.35 15.02
CA ASN A 42 7.56 14.48 15.89
C ASN A 42 7.89 14.16 17.38
N PHE A 43 9.02 13.50 17.62
CA PHE A 43 9.56 13.32 18.96
C PHE A 43 10.27 14.59 19.41
N VAL A 44 9.59 15.44 20.20
CA VAL A 44 10.14 16.70 20.72
C VAL A 44 9.75 16.89 22.18
N ASP A 45 10.65 17.51 22.94
CA ASP A 45 10.44 17.79 24.36
C ASP A 45 9.56 19.02 24.63
N ASP A 46 9.39 19.85 23.61
CA ASP A 46 8.67 21.12 23.69
C ASP A 46 7.45 21.15 22.73
N THR A 47 7.07 22.34 22.31
CA THR A 47 5.96 22.58 21.39
C THR A 47 6.25 22.00 19.99
N LEU A 48 5.37 21.15 19.48
CA LEU A 48 5.37 20.69 18.10
C LEU A 48 5.01 21.82 17.13
N VAL A 49 5.82 21.98 16.09
CA VAL A 49 5.61 23.00 15.04
C VAL A 49 5.64 22.32 13.68
N LEU A 50 4.47 22.22 13.07
CA LEU A 50 4.36 21.59 11.75
C LEU A 50 5.19 22.35 10.71
N GLY A 51 5.80 21.63 9.79
CA GLY A 51 6.66 22.20 8.75
C GLY A 51 5.98 23.36 8.01
N GLY A 52 6.68 24.50 7.92
CA GLY A 52 6.18 25.75 7.34
C GLY A 52 5.45 26.68 8.31
N LEU A 53 5.11 26.23 9.51
CA LEU A 53 4.49 27.05 10.56
C LEU A 53 5.53 27.56 11.55
N SER A 54 5.11 28.45 12.47
CA SER A 54 5.93 29.02 13.52
C SER A 54 5.14 29.21 14.81
N THR A 55 5.78 29.08 15.96
CA THR A 55 5.17 29.40 17.27
C THR A 55 4.75 30.87 17.40
N GLY A 56 5.33 31.76 16.60
CA GLY A 56 4.94 33.18 16.51
C GLY A 56 3.72 33.45 15.62
N ASP A 57 3.21 32.45 14.93
CA ASP A 57 2.02 32.62 14.06
C ASP A 57 0.76 32.78 14.92
N SER A 58 -0.09 33.73 14.57
CA SER A 58 -1.46 33.81 15.10
C SER A 58 -2.30 32.67 14.53
N TYR A 59 -3.48 32.41 15.11
CA TYR A 59 -4.46 31.47 14.55
C TYR A 59 -4.74 31.75 13.05
N ALA A 60 -5.02 32.99 12.69
CA ALA A 60 -5.32 33.40 11.33
C ALA A 60 -4.11 33.20 10.38
N THR A 61 -2.89 33.50 10.85
CA THR A 61 -1.65 33.29 10.08
C THR A 61 -1.41 31.80 9.87
N THR A 62 -1.56 30.98 10.92
CA THR A 62 -1.45 29.52 10.83
C THR A 62 -2.47 28.97 9.84
N GLN A 63 -3.73 29.41 9.93
CA GLN A 63 -4.78 28.94 9.02
C GLN A 63 -4.47 29.30 7.56
N ALA A 64 -3.98 30.52 7.30
CA ALA A 64 -3.60 30.95 5.95
C ALA A 64 -2.45 30.12 5.38
N LYS A 65 -1.36 29.93 6.14
CA LYS A 65 -0.23 29.05 5.78
C LYS A 65 -0.67 27.63 5.54
N ALA A 66 -1.46 27.07 6.45
CA ALA A 66 -2.00 25.71 6.36
C ALA A 66 -2.85 25.53 5.10
N ASN A 67 -3.66 26.52 4.73
CA ASN A 67 -4.45 26.48 3.50
C ASN A 67 -3.59 26.27 2.25
N GLY A 68 -2.44 26.92 2.16
CA GLY A 68 -1.50 26.72 1.04
C GLY A 68 -0.95 25.29 1.00
N ILE A 69 -0.45 24.80 2.12
CA ILE A 69 0.12 23.43 2.25
C ILE A 69 -0.94 22.38 1.97
N LEU A 70 -2.12 22.47 2.58
CA LEU A 70 -3.21 21.52 2.38
C LEU A 70 -3.73 21.52 0.94
N THR A 71 -3.79 22.71 0.30
CA THR A 71 -4.10 22.78 -1.13
C THR A 71 -3.06 22.05 -1.97
N GLY A 72 -1.78 22.16 -1.62
CA GLY A 72 -0.72 21.40 -2.26
C GLY A 72 -0.91 19.89 -2.10
N PHE A 73 -1.24 19.40 -0.91
CA PHE A 73 -1.55 17.97 -0.69
C PHE A 73 -2.74 17.50 -1.54
N GLN A 74 -3.81 18.30 -1.62
CA GLN A 74 -4.98 17.97 -2.44
C GLN A 74 -4.63 17.97 -3.94
N ASN A 75 -4.00 19.03 -4.44
CA ASN A 75 -3.78 19.22 -5.88
C ASN A 75 -2.67 18.30 -6.42
N ASN A 76 -1.54 18.18 -5.69
CA ASN A 76 -0.40 17.42 -6.16
C ASN A 76 -0.60 15.92 -5.99
N LEU A 77 -1.29 15.50 -4.90
CA LEU A 77 -1.39 14.10 -4.52
C LEU A 77 -2.82 13.53 -4.68
N GLY A 78 -3.85 14.37 -4.60
CA GLY A 78 -5.23 13.91 -4.45
C GLY A 78 -5.55 13.45 -3.01
N ALA A 79 -4.76 13.93 -2.03
CA ALA A 79 -4.94 13.59 -0.63
C ALA A 79 -6.24 14.18 -0.06
N ASN A 80 -6.90 13.45 0.82
CA ASN A 80 -8.08 13.88 1.57
C ASN A 80 -7.90 13.70 3.08
N THR A 81 -6.70 13.32 3.53
CA THR A 81 -6.39 13.02 4.92
C THR A 81 -5.02 13.60 5.26
N VAL A 82 -4.89 14.19 6.44
CA VAL A 82 -3.62 14.60 7.00
C VAL A 82 -3.48 14.07 8.42
N ARG A 83 -2.34 13.45 8.75
CA ARG A 83 -2.01 13.02 10.10
C ARG A 83 -1.06 14.03 10.71
N MET A 84 -1.42 14.54 11.89
CA MET A 84 -0.72 15.59 12.61
C MET A 84 -0.35 15.11 14.01
N PRO A 85 0.90 15.35 14.46
CA PRO A 85 1.33 14.98 15.80
C PRO A 85 0.74 15.92 16.86
N VAL A 86 0.48 15.40 18.05
CA VAL A 86 0.15 16.19 19.23
C VAL A 86 0.96 15.71 20.44
N ASN A 87 1.34 16.65 21.30
CA ASN A 87 1.95 16.36 22.60
C ASN A 87 1.44 17.35 23.66
N TYR A 88 1.73 17.06 24.92
CA TYR A 88 1.25 17.88 26.02
C TYR A 88 1.75 19.34 25.95
N PRO A 89 3.05 19.64 25.70
CA PRO A 89 3.52 21.02 25.58
C PRO A 89 2.78 21.85 24.52
N THR A 90 2.44 21.24 23.40
CA THR A 90 1.68 21.92 22.32
C THR A 90 0.28 22.27 22.77
N VAL A 91 -0.43 21.29 23.38
CA VAL A 91 -1.86 21.43 23.69
C VAL A 91 -2.11 22.25 24.95
N SER A 92 -1.22 22.18 25.94
CA SER A 92 -1.32 22.97 27.18
C SER A 92 -0.74 24.38 27.05
N GLY A 93 0.08 24.64 26.03
CA GLY A 93 0.75 25.91 25.82
C GLY A 93 -0.09 26.94 25.05
N SER A 94 0.42 28.18 25.02
CA SER A 94 -0.22 29.30 24.30
C SER A 94 -0.33 29.08 22.79
N TYR A 95 0.53 28.23 22.22
CA TYR A 95 0.53 27.91 20.78
C TYR A 95 -0.65 27.05 20.35
N TRP A 96 -1.33 26.35 21.29
CA TRP A 96 -2.46 25.49 20.92
C TRP A 96 -3.53 26.19 20.10
N ASN A 97 -3.87 27.43 20.47
CA ASN A 97 -4.85 28.19 19.69
C ASN A 97 -4.39 28.36 18.21
N SER A 98 -3.13 28.65 18.00
CA SER A 98 -2.56 28.76 16.64
C SER A 98 -2.52 27.40 15.94
N TYR A 99 -2.09 26.35 16.62
CA TYR A 99 -2.07 24.99 16.09
C TYR A 99 -3.45 24.54 15.59
N THR A 100 -4.52 24.87 16.34
CA THR A 100 -5.89 24.55 15.92
C THR A 100 -6.26 25.21 14.58
N GLY A 101 -5.64 26.32 14.19
CA GLY A 101 -5.81 26.93 12.88
C GLY A 101 -5.46 25.99 11.72
N ALA A 102 -4.45 25.11 11.89
CA ALA A 102 -4.10 24.11 10.89
C ALA A 102 -5.13 22.96 10.81
N ILE A 103 -5.65 22.52 11.96
CA ILE A 103 -6.70 21.49 12.05
C ILE A 103 -8.00 22.01 11.41
N ASP A 104 -8.38 23.23 11.75
CA ASP A 104 -9.60 23.85 11.26
C ASP A 104 -9.51 24.17 9.76
N ALA A 105 -8.32 24.54 9.26
CA ALA A 105 -8.07 24.69 7.83
C ALA A 105 -8.26 23.35 7.08
N ALA A 106 -7.74 22.24 7.62
CA ALA A 106 -7.87 20.93 7.00
C ALA A 106 -9.33 20.47 6.96
N THR A 107 -10.04 20.55 8.09
CA THR A 107 -11.46 20.16 8.15
C THR A 107 -12.34 21.10 7.32
N GLY A 108 -12.03 22.39 7.25
CA GLY A 108 -12.70 23.37 6.40
C GLY A 108 -12.54 23.09 4.89
N LYS A 109 -11.47 22.36 4.50
CA LYS A 109 -11.26 21.85 3.14
C LYS A 109 -11.90 20.47 2.91
N GLY A 110 -12.64 19.94 3.86
CA GLY A 110 -13.24 18.61 3.79
C GLY A 110 -12.23 17.47 3.96
N MET A 111 -11.02 17.76 4.44
CA MET A 111 -10.03 16.71 4.73
C MET A 111 -10.30 16.07 6.10
N LYS A 112 -9.95 14.78 6.20
CA LYS A 112 -9.85 14.09 7.48
C LYS A 112 -8.55 14.50 8.17
N VAL A 113 -8.61 14.71 9.49
CA VAL A 113 -7.45 14.99 10.32
C VAL A 113 -7.28 13.87 11.33
N ILE A 114 -6.13 13.21 11.35
CA ILE A 114 -5.77 12.22 12.38
C ILE A 114 -4.84 12.93 13.37
N LEU A 115 -5.28 13.06 14.62
CA LEU A 115 -4.45 13.59 15.69
C LEU A 115 -3.82 12.43 16.45
N SER A 116 -2.50 12.37 16.47
CA SER A 116 -1.71 11.27 17.04
C SER A 116 -0.80 11.78 18.14
N TYR A 117 -0.86 11.17 19.33
CA TYR A 117 0.07 11.50 20.40
C TYR A 117 1.47 10.93 20.12
N TRP A 118 2.46 11.79 20.34
CA TRP A 118 3.89 11.45 20.27
C TRP A 118 4.56 11.78 21.62
N GLU A 119 5.39 10.85 22.07
CA GLU A 119 6.19 11.01 23.29
C GLU A 119 7.32 12.03 23.09
N ALA A 120 7.92 12.49 24.19
CA ALA A 120 9.04 13.41 24.16
C ALA A 120 10.32 12.75 23.59
N ALA A 121 11.20 13.55 22.99
CA ALA A 121 12.47 13.07 22.47
C ALA A 121 13.39 12.51 23.56
N SER A 122 13.38 13.13 24.74
CA SER A 122 14.22 12.74 25.88
C SER A 122 13.82 11.40 26.50
N SER A 123 12.55 11.01 26.40
CA SER A 123 12.06 9.72 26.90
C SER A 123 12.03 8.63 25.85
N ARG A 124 11.65 8.94 24.60
CA ARG A 124 11.54 8.08 23.42
C ARG A 124 11.71 6.57 23.70
N ASN A 125 10.80 6.05 24.51
CA ASN A 125 10.84 4.68 25.01
C ASN A 125 9.60 3.85 24.65
N GLY A 126 8.69 4.42 23.85
CA GLY A 126 7.46 3.77 23.39
C GLY A 126 6.38 3.70 24.46
N THR A 127 6.45 4.58 25.46
CA THR A 127 5.42 4.69 26.51
C THR A 127 4.98 6.15 26.67
N VAL A 128 3.83 6.36 27.30
CA VAL A 128 3.36 7.71 27.64
C VAL A 128 4.25 8.30 28.74
N ASP A 129 4.84 9.46 28.48
CA ASP A 129 5.79 10.13 29.38
C ASP A 129 5.19 10.43 30.76
N ASN A 130 3.96 10.95 30.78
CA ASN A 130 3.24 11.33 31.99
C ASN A 130 1.73 11.15 31.77
N LEU A 131 1.15 10.19 32.46
CA LEU A 131 -0.28 9.87 32.33
C LEU A 131 -1.21 11.04 32.70
N THR A 132 -0.87 11.85 33.70
CA THR A 132 -1.68 13.01 34.08
C THR A 132 -1.72 14.04 32.93
N GLN A 133 -0.57 14.33 32.35
CA GLN A 133 -0.46 15.24 31.21
C GLN A 133 -1.15 14.67 29.97
N PHE A 134 -0.98 13.38 29.71
CA PHE A 134 -1.62 12.66 28.61
C PHE A 134 -3.16 12.77 28.67
N TRP A 135 -3.75 12.49 29.82
CA TRP A 135 -5.19 12.60 30.01
C TRP A 135 -5.69 14.05 29.89
N SER A 136 -4.96 15.03 30.49
CA SER A 136 -5.29 16.45 30.36
C SER A 136 -5.24 16.94 28.90
N MET A 137 -4.22 16.53 28.17
CA MET A 137 -4.07 16.83 26.74
C MET A 137 -5.26 16.28 25.92
N TRP A 138 -5.56 14.99 26.08
CA TRP A 138 -6.67 14.37 25.37
C TRP A 138 -8.03 14.95 25.76
N GLN A 139 -8.21 15.32 27.03
CA GLN A 139 -9.42 16.02 27.47
C GLN A 139 -9.60 17.33 26.71
N THR A 140 -8.56 18.11 26.54
CA THR A 140 -8.59 19.37 25.77
C THR A 140 -8.94 19.13 24.31
N ILE A 141 -8.27 18.17 23.67
CA ILE A 141 -8.46 17.83 22.26
C ILE A 141 -9.88 17.30 22.02
N VAL A 142 -10.33 16.34 22.83
CA VAL A 142 -11.64 15.69 22.66
C VAL A 142 -12.77 16.69 22.93
N THR A 143 -12.64 17.55 23.95
CA THR A 143 -13.62 18.60 24.22
C THR A 143 -13.81 19.51 23.00
N LYS A 144 -12.75 19.86 22.31
CA LYS A 144 -12.81 20.74 21.13
C LYS A 144 -13.31 20.02 19.88
N TYR A 145 -12.90 18.75 19.64
CA TYR A 145 -13.05 18.11 18.33
C TYR A 145 -13.94 16.86 18.31
N SER A 146 -14.50 16.40 19.43
CA SER A 146 -15.40 15.21 19.42
C SER A 146 -16.62 15.39 18.54
N GLY A 147 -17.13 16.62 18.40
CA GLY A 147 -18.26 16.95 17.52
C GLY A 147 -17.87 17.09 16.04
N ASN A 148 -16.58 17.20 15.68
CA ASN A 148 -16.14 17.36 14.29
C ASN A 148 -15.94 15.98 13.64
N ALA A 149 -16.82 15.60 12.71
CA ALA A 149 -16.78 14.30 12.03
C ALA A 149 -15.52 14.08 11.17
N GLY A 150 -14.81 15.15 10.82
CA GLY A 150 -13.56 15.09 10.07
C GLY A 150 -12.32 14.79 10.92
N VAL A 151 -12.44 14.81 12.28
CA VAL A 151 -11.30 14.60 13.18
C VAL A 151 -11.31 13.18 13.75
N TYR A 152 -10.18 12.50 13.61
CA TYR A 152 -9.89 11.15 14.09
C TYR A 152 -8.83 11.22 15.19
N PHE A 153 -8.85 10.26 16.11
CA PHE A 153 -8.03 10.26 17.31
C PHE A 153 -7.19 8.98 17.33
N GLU A 154 -5.87 9.13 17.37
CA GLU A 154 -4.92 8.03 17.54
C GLU A 154 -4.23 8.21 18.89
N PRO A 155 -4.65 7.48 19.94
CA PRO A 155 -4.20 7.71 21.32
C PRO A 155 -2.69 7.72 21.50
N MET A 156 -1.95 6.93 20.72
CA MET A 156 -0.49 6.93 20.74
C MET A 156 0.06 6.46 19.38
N ASN A 157 1.16 7.05 18.94
CA ASN A 157 1.86 6.73 17.71
C ASN A 157 2.36 5.27 17.68
N GLU A 158 3.41 4.95 18.45
CA GLU A 158 4.08 3.64 18.45
C GLU A 158 4.29 3.13 19.89
N PRO A 159 3.39 2.30 20.41
CA PRO A 159 3.47 1.85 21.82
C PRO A 159 4.46 0.69 22.04
N TYR A 160 5.69 0.79 21.49
CA TYR A 160 6.66 -0.31 21.49
C TYR A 160 7.24 -0.62 22.89
N GLY A 161 7.17 0.30 23.81
CA GLY A 161 7.65 0.11 25.19
C GLY A 161 6.66 -0.58 26.13
N TYR A 162 5.41 -0.73 25.71
CA TYR A 162 4.40 -1.44 26.48
C TYR A 162 4.40 -2.95 26.20
N SER A 163 4.05 -3.74 27.23
CA SER A 163 3.54 -5.09 26.99
C SER A 163 2.21 -5.02 26.22
N ASP A 164 1.84 -6.10 25.51
CA ASP A 164 0.57 -6.16 24.80
C ASP A 164 -0.63 -5.94 25.75
N GLY A 165 -0.53 -6.44 26.99
CA GLY A 165 -1.55 -6.30 28.01
C GLY A 165 -1.69 -4.84 28.49
N ASP A 166 -0.59 -4.19 28.80
CA ASP A 166 -0.59 -2.81 29.31
C ASP A 166 -1.06 -1.83 28.24
N TRP A 167 -0.59 -2.01 26.99
CA TRP A 167 -1.07 -1.19 25.87
C TRP A 167 -2.59 -1.36 25.66
N LYS A 168 -3.10 -2.59 25.63
CA LYS A 168 -4.54 -2.84 25.51
C LYS A 168 -5.34 -2.19 26.65
N ASN A 169 -4.83 -2.22 27.86
CA ASN A 169 -5.51 -1.62 29.02
C ASN A 169 -5.56 -0.10 28.91
N LEU A 170 -4.45 0.56 28.54
CA LEU A 170 -4.40 2.01 28.34
C LEU A 170 -5.32 2.45 27.19
N ALA A 171 -5.28 1.75 26.07
CA ALA A 171 -6.13 2.04 24.91
C ALA A 171 -7.63 1.83 25.22
N ALA A 172 -7.98 0.77 25.95
CA ALA A 172 -9.37 0.54 26.39
C ALA A 172 -9.83 1.59 27.41
N GLN A 173 -8.95 2.05 28.30
CA GLN A 173 -9.23 3.15 29.21
C GLN A 173 -9.50 4.45 28.42
N TRP A 174 -8.73 4.74 27.37
CA TRP A 174 -8.98 5.89 26.49
C TRP A 174 -10.39 5.83 25.89
N LEU A 175 -10.77 4.68 25.33
CA LEU A 175 -12.11 4.48 24.73
C LEU A 175 -13.25 4.64 25.75
N SER A 176 -13.06 4.19 26.97
CA SER A 176 -14.08 4.34 28.03
C SER A 176 -14.17 5.76 28.54
N THR A 177 -13.01 6.45 28.69
CA THR A 177 -12.95 7.85 29.15
C THR A 177 -13.60 8.80 28.16
N TYR A 178 -13.37 8.58 26.86
CA TYR A 178 -13.89 9.42 25.78
C TYR A 178 -14.97 8.71 24.96
N SER A 179 -15.91 8.07 25.65
CA SER A 179 -16.99 7.28 25.05
C SER A 179 -17.95 8.08 24.14
N SER A 180 -17.93 9.41 24.23
CA SER A 180 -18.64 10.31 23.30
C SER A 180 -18.05 10.35 21.90
N VAL A 181 -16.80 9.92 21.71
CA VAL A 181 -16.17 9.82 20.40
C VAL A 181 -16.65 8.53 19.72
N PRO A 182 -17.26 8.59 18.53
CA PRO A 182 -17.65 7.39 17.81
C PRO A 182 -16.45 6.48 17.53
N ARG A 183 -16.57 5.19 17.82
CA ARG A 183 -15.46 4.21 17.68
C ARG A 183 -14.83 4.22 16.29
N GLY A 184 -15.61 4.40 15.23
CA GLY A 184 -15.08 4.50 13.85
C GLY A 184 -14.19 5.73 13.59
N ARG A 185 -14.08 6.65 14.56
CA ARG A 185 -13.12 7.77 14.52
C ARG A 185 -11.93 7.61 15.47
N VAL A 186 -11.80 6.44 16.11
CA VAL A 186 -10.64 6.12 16.94
C VAL A 186 -9.77 5.10 16.21
N ILE A 187 -8.48 5.38 16.14
CA ILE A 187 -7.48 4.54 15.48
C ILE A 187 -6.57 4.02 16.57
N ILE A 188 -6.62 2.73 16.86
CA ILE A 188 -5.78 2.11 17.89
C ILE A 188 -4.52 1.54 17.24
N SER A 189 -3.37 1.97 17.72
CA SER A 189 -2.08 1.48 17.26
C SER A 189 -1.92 -0.02 17.50
N GLY A 190 -1.45 -0.75 16.51
CA GLY A 190 -0.99 -2.12 16.69
C GLY A 190 0.15 -2.14 17.72
N ALA A 191 0.24 -3.18 18.55
CA ALA A 191 1.29 -3.24 19.55
C ALA A 191 2.70 -3.26 18.92
N GLY A 192 3.71 -2.82 19.68
CA GLY A 192 5.04 -2.58 19.19
C GLY A 192 5.10 -1.32 18.30
N TYR A 193 5.85 -1.35 17.23
CA TYR A 193 5.90 -0.29 16.22
C TYR A 193 4.70 -0.38 15.26
N ASN A 194 3.47 -0.48 15.79
CA ASN A 194 2.22 -0.68 15.04
C ASN A 194 2.25 -1.92 14.12
N GLN A 195 2.98 -2.96 14.49
CA GLN A 195 3.15 -4.16 13.65
C GLN A 195 2.27 -5.33 14.08
N ARG A 196 2.00 -5.48 15.40
CA ARG A 196 1.21 -6.60 15.93
C ARG A 196 -0.28 -6.25 15.96
N LEU A 197 -0.93 -6.36 14.81
CA LEU A 197 -2.35 -5.99 14.65
C LEU A 197 -3.29 -6.95 15.39
N THR A 198 -2.94 -8.23 15.47
CA THR A 198 -3.73 -9.25 16.16
C THR A 198 -3.95 -8.92 17.64
N THR A 199 -2.99 -8.26 18.29
CA THR A 199 -3.11 -7.82 19.69
C THR A 199 -4.36 -6.96 19.90
N ILE A 200 -4.68 -6.08 18.96
CA ILE A 200 -5.84 -5.19 19.00
C ILE A 200 -7.04 -5.84 18.31
N GLY A 201 -6.83 -6.41 17.12
CA GLY A 201 -7.90 -6.91 16.28
C GLY A 201 -8.71 -8.06 16.88
N SER A 202 -8.09 -8.91 17.71
CA SER A 202 -8.74 -10.05 18.37
C SER A 202 -9.41 -9.70 19.70
N ASP A 203 -9.27 -8.48 20.21
CA ASP A 203 -9.82 -8.08 21.51
C ASP A 203 -11.11 -7.27 21.29
N SER A 204 -12.25 -7.82 21.72
CA SER A 204 -13.57 -7.24 21.51
C SER A 204 -13.75 -5.85 22.14
N ARG A 205 -12.88 -5.46 23.07
CA ARG A 205 -12.87 -4.08 23.62
C ARG A 205 -12.65 -3.04 22.53
N PHE A 206 -12.01 -3.44 21.39
CA PHE A 206 -11.69 -2.56 20.27
C PHE A 206 -12.61 -2.75 19.05
N ASP A 207 -13.70 -3.47 19.18
CA ASP A 207 -14.65 -3.62 18.08
C ASP A 207 -15.19 -2.25 17.65
N GLY A 208 -15.27 -2.07 16.32
CA GLY A 208 -15.71 -0.82 15.71
C GLY A 208 -14.65 0.29 15.64
N THR A 209 -13.43 0.10 16.19
CA THR A 209 -12.30 1.02 15.99
C THR A 209 -11.54 0.69 14.71
N LEU A 210 -10.77 1.64 14.19
CA LEU A 210 -9.73 1.39 13.21
C LEU A 210 -8.45 0.91 13.92
N ILE A 211 -7.55 0.29 13.15
CA ILE A 211 -6.26 -0.22 13.65
C ILE A 211 -5.14 0.40 12.82
N SER A 212 -4.20 1.07 13.49
CA SER A 212 -3.02 1.65 12.86
C SER A 212 -1.96 0.59 12.57
N ARG A 213 -1.43 0.61 11.36
CA ARG A 213 -0.28 -0.18 10.91
C ARG A 213 0.84 0.73 10.46
N HIS A 214 2.08 0.48 10.90
CA HIS A 214 3.28 1.05 10.32
C HIS A 214 4.06 -0.02 9.57
N THR A 215 4.63 0.35 8.43
CA THR A 215 5.47 -0.55 7.64
C THR A 215 6.58 0.25 6.97
N TYR A 216 7.82 -0.25 7.09
CA TYR A 216 9.01 0.33 6.50
C TYR A 216 9.94 -0.77 6.00
N GLN A 217 10.73 -0.45 4.97
CA GLN A 217 11.68 -1.40 4.39
C GLN A 217 12.68 -1.92 5.43
N PHE A 218 13.13 -1.08 6.37
CA PHE A 218 14.10 -1.44 7.40
C PHE A 218 13.51 -2.31 8.53
N PHE A 219 12.20 -2.51 8.62
CA PHE A 219 11.60 -3.47 9.55
C PHE A 219 11.85 -4.92 9.13
N ASP A 220 12.05 -5.15 7.82
CA ASP A 220 12.38 -6.47 7.27
C ASP A 220 13.25 -6.32 6.00
N SER A 221 14.49 -5.92 6.22
CA SER A 221 15.45 -5.61 5.13
C SER A 221 15.82 -6.83 4.28
N GLY A 222 15.50 -8.04 4.72
CA GLY A 222 15.68 -9.27 3.93
C GLY A 222 14.67 -9.42 2.79
N ARG A 223 13.59 -8.65 2.77
CA ARG A 223 12.61 -8.65 1.68
C ARG A 223 13.08 -7.75 0.54
N THR A 224 13.27 -8.33 -0.62
CA THR A 224 13.84 -7.62 -1.78
C THR A 224 12.91 -7.59 -2.99
N THR A 225 11.74 -8.25 -2.96
CA THR A 225 10.80 -8.32 -4.08
C THR A 225 9.45 -7.69 -3.74
N GLU A 226 8.76 -7.16 -4.74
CA GLU A 226 7.39 -6.63 -4.60
C GLU A 226 6.43 -7.68 -4.00
N ASP A 227 6.48 -8.91 -4.51
CA ASP A 227 5.60 -9.98 -4.04
C ASP A 227 5.87 -10.35 -2.58
N SER A 228 7.12 -10.32 -2.13
CA SER A 228 7.44 -10.57 -0.72
C SER A 228 6.87 -9.47 0.20
N TRP A 229 6.84 -8.21 -0.25
CA TRP A 229 6.21 -7.12 0.49
C TRP A 229 4.70 -7.18 0.46
N ARG A 230 4.10 -7.56 -0.68
CA ARG A 230 2.66 -7.81 -0.80
C ARG A 230 2.22 -8.91 0.16
N GLU A 231 2.90 -10.05 0.14
CA GLU A 231 2.61 -11.17 1.02
C GLU A 231 2.76 -10.81 2.50
N SER A 232 3.82 -10.05 2.85
CA SER A 232 4.02 -9.56 4.22
C SER A 232 2.85 -8.70 4.69
N LEU A 233 2.41 -7.77 3.86
CA LEU A 233 1.29 -6.89 4.20
C LEU A 233 -0.01 -7.70 4.30
N ARG A 234 -0.34 -8.53 3.32
CA ARG A 234 -1.51 -9.41 3.30
C ARG A 234 -1.59 -10.28 4.55
N THR A 235 -0.49 -10.96 4.88
CA THR A 235 -0.40 -11.82 6.07
C THR A 235 -0.58 -11.02 7.35
N SER A 236 0.00 -9.83 7.44
CA SER A 236 -0.06 -9.01 8.65
C SER A 236 -1.45 -8.41 8.90
N VAL A 237 -2.16 -8.00 7.84
CA VAL A 237 -3.52 -7.45 8.00
C VAL A 237 -4.56 -8.54 8.19
N GLY A 238 -4.40 -9.70 7.53
CA GLY A 238 -5.21 -10.90 7.71
C GLY A 238 -6.72 -10.60 7.78
N ALA A 239 -7.37 -11.14 8.79
CA ALA A 239 -8.82 -10.96 9.00
C ALA A 239 -9.23 -9.52 9.37
N TYR A 240 -8.29 -8.61 9.60
CA TYR A 240 -8.56 -7.24 10.06
C TYR A 240 -8.48 -6.19 8.95
N ALA A 241 -8.26 -6.59 7.70
CA ALA A 241 -8.08 -5.69 6.56
C ALA A 241 -9.14 -4.58 6.49
N SER A 242 -10.41 -4.90 6.74
CA SER A 242 -11.52 -3.92 6.71
C SER A 242 -11.39 -2.78 7.74
N ARG A 243 -10.54 -2.94 8.76
CA ARG A 243 -10.32 -1.98 9.86
C ARG A 243 -8.91 -1.38 9.86
N VAL A 244 -7.98 -1.95 9.09
CA VAL A 244 -6.58 -1.54 9.09
C VAL A 244 -6.38 -0.30 8.22
N LEU A 245 -5.69 0.69 8.80
CA LEU A 245 -5.20 1.89 8.14
C LEU A 245 -3.67 1.90 8.25
N ILE A 246 -2.97 1.98 7.13
CA ILE A 246 -1.52 2.16 7.15
C ILE A 246 -1.25 3.64 7.43
N THR A 247 -0.99 3.97 8.70
CA THR A 247 -0.80 5.36 9.16
C THR A 247 0.61 5.87 8.93
N GLU A 248 1.57 4.95 8.70
CA GLU A 248 2.91 5.30 8.24
C GLU A 248 3.50 4.23 7.32
N PHE A 249 4.02 4.68 6.20
CA PHE A 249 4.97 4.00 5.34
C PHE A 249 5.71 5.04 4.51
N GLY A 250 6.95 4.76 4.15
CA GLY A 250 7.74 5.73 3.41
C GLY A 250 9.06 5.16 2.93
N ALA A 251 9.67 5.85 1.99
CA ALA A 251 10.98 5.52 1.42
C ALA A 251 11.67 6.80 0.94
N PRO A 252 12.99 6.78 0.63
CA PRO A 252 13.71 7.95 0.13
C PRO A 252 13.07 8.51 -1.16
N MET A 253 12.68 9.79 -1.15
CA MET A 253 12.04 10.45 -2.29
C MET A 253 12.93 11.53 -2.93
N THR A 254 14.14 11.78 -2.39
CA THR A 254 15.00 12.88 -2.86
C THR A 254 16.33 12.40 -3.43
N ASP A 255 16.51 11.12 -3.65
CA ASP A 255 17.76 10.51 -4.12
C ASP A 255 17.73 10.04 -5.59
N GLY A 256 16.67 10.40 -6.32
CA GLY A 256 16.53 10.11 -7.75
C GLY A 256 15.97 8.73 -8.08
N ARG A 257 15.51 7.94 -7.10
CA ARG A 257 14.84 6.66 -7.36
C ARG A 257 13.63 6.82 -8.26
N ASN A 258 13.47 5.85 -9.15
CA ASN A 258 12.27 5.72 -9.97
C ASN A 258 11.41 4.56 -9.46
N TYR A 259 10.29 4.90 -8.83
CA TYR A 259 9.35 3.93 -8.27
C TYR A 259 8.34 3.39 -9.30
N ASP A 260 8.29 3.93 -10.52
CA ASP A 260 7.42 3.42 -11.58
C ASP A 260 7.98 2.19 -12.29
N VAL A 261 9.27 1.96 -12.18
CA VAL A 261 9.95 0.83 -12.82
C VAL A 261 10.28 -0.22 -11.75
N PRO A 262 9.82 -1.49 -11.92
CA PRO A 262 10.21 -2.58 -11.04
C PRO A 262 11.74 -2.71 -10.95
N SER A 263 12.24 -2.98 -9.76
CA SER A 263 13.67 -3.19 -9.55
C SER A 263 13.90 -4.45 -8.72
N ALA A 264 14.66 -5.40 -9.27
CA ALA A 264 15.08 -6.59 -8.54
C ALA A 264 16.23 -6.33 -7.56
N SER A 265 16.89 -5.16 -7.65
CA SER A 265 18.06 -4.81 -6.85
C SER A 265 17.81 -3.68 -5.85
N ASP A 266 16.73 -2.92 -6.00
CA ASP A 266 16.38 -1.82 -5.09
C ASP A 266 15.21 -2.21 -4.19
N SER A 267 15.54 -2.54 -2.93
CA SER A 267 14.56 -2.98 -1.94
C SER A 267 13.55 -1.89 -1.56
N PHE A 268 13.89 -0.60 -1.67
CA PHE A 268 12.94 0.49 -1.44
C PHE A 268 11.92 0.61 -2.57
N VAL A 269 12.35 0.41 -3.81
CA VAL A 269 11.43 0.36 -4.96
C VAL A 269 10.48 -0.82 -4.80
N ALA A 270 10.98 -2.01 -4.52
CA ALA A 270 10.17 -3.19 -4.27
C ALA A 270 9.19 -2.98 -3.10
N PHE A 271 9.64 -2.35 -2.02
CA PHE A 271 8.82 -2.04 -0.85
C PHE A 271 7.65 -1.10 -1.17
N ILE A 272 7.91 0.04 -1.80
CA ILE A 272 6.87 1.03 -2.12
C ILE A 272 5.85 0.44 -3.10
N ARG A 273 6.32 -0.23 -4.15
CA ARG A 273 5.45 -0.84 -5.16
C ARG A 273 4.62 -1.98 -4.57
N GLY A 274 5.24 -2.89 -3.84
CA GLY A 274 4.54 -4.00 -3.20
C GLY A 274 3.52 -3.54 -2.17
N THR A 275 3.88 -2.57 -1.31
CA THR A 275 2.97 -1.99 -0.32
C THR A 275 1.79 -1.27 -1.00
N ALA A 276 2.03 -0.46 -2.02
CA ALA A 276 0.99 0.24 -2.76
C ALA A 276 0.03 -0.72 -3.47
N ALA A 277 0.58 -1.77 -4.10
CA ALA A 277 -0.21 -2.77 -4.80
C ALA A 277 -1.11 -3.58 -3.86
N GLU A 278 -0.59 -3.99 -2.71
CA GLU A 278 -1.38 -4.76 -1.75
C GLU A 278 -2.38 -3.90 -1.00
N ALA A 279 -2.01 -2.66 -0.62
CA ALA A 279 -2.95 -1.72 -0.02
C ALA A 279 -4.16 -1.47 -0.93
N ARG A 280 -3.93 -1.33 -2.24
CA ARG A 280 -5.01 -1.21 -3.23
C ARG A 280 -5.85 -2.47 -3.32
N ALA A 281 -5.21 -3.65 -3.38
CA ALA A 281 -5.90 -4.94 -3.52
C ALA A 281 -6.81 -5.25 -2.33
N GLU A 282 -6.35 -4.95 -1.12
CA GLU A 282 -7.06 -5.18 0.15
C GLU A 282 -8.01 -4.01 0.52
N GLY A 283 -8.03 -2.92 -0.26
CA GLY A 283 -8.84 -1.74 0.02
C GLY A 283 -8.40 -0.98 1.28
N LEU A 284 -7.10 -0.98 1.59
CA LEU A 284 -6.54 -0.30 2.75
C LEU A 284 -6.36 1.20 2.46
N GLY A 285 -6.69 2.04 3.43
CA GLY A 285 -6.26 3.43 3.43
C GLY A 285 -4.77 3.53 3.76
N THR A 286 -4.10 4.54 3.21
CA THR A 286 -2.68 4.76 3.46
C THR A 286 -2.38 6.23 3.75
N VAL A 287 -1.42 6.47 4.66
CA VAL A 287 -0.95 7.80 5.07
C VAL A 287 0.59 7.80 4.98
N TYR A 288 1.13 8.46 3.95
CA TYR A 288 2.56 8.44 3.64
C TYR A 288 3.39 9.26 4.65
N TRP A 289 4.58 8.78 5.00
CA TRP A 289 5.53 9.44 5.89
C TRP A 289 6.85 9.82 5.20
N PRO A 290 7.26 11.10 5.34
CA PRO A 290 6.39 12.24 5.61
C PRO A 290 5.88 12.86 4.30
N GLY A 291 4.68 13.42 4.33
CA GLY A 291 4.20 14.28 3.26
C GLY A 291 5.07 15.52 3.15
N VAL A 292 5.28 16.22 4.27
CA VAL A 292 6.19 17.36 4.42
C VAL A 292 6.96 17.21 5.73
N ARG A 293 8.28 17.25 5.64
CA ARG A 293 9.24 17.47 6.72
C ARG A 293 10.51 18.06 6.11
N ILE A 294 10.81 19.30 6.43
CA ILE A 294 11.94 20.04 5.79
C ILE A 294 13.25 19.30 6.05
N GLY A 295 14.03 19.03 4.99
CA GLY A 295 15.32 18.34 5.08
C GLY A 295 15.25 16.81 5.14
N ASP A 296 14.08 16.21 5.32
CA ASP A 296 13.93 14.75 5.36
C ASP A 296 14.07 14.13 3.96
N HIS A 297 14.84 13.04 3.84
CA HIS A 297 15.02 12.34 2.57
C HIS A 297 13.77 11.60 2.08
N TYR A 298 12.84 11.27 2.98
CA TYR A 298 11.60 10.58 2.66
C TYR A 298 10.46 11.53 2.30
N ARG A 299 10.65 12.87 2.46
CA ARG A 299 9.60 13.86 2.16
C ARG A 299 9.12 13.74 0.73
N LEU A 300 7.80 13.66 0.55
CA LEU A 300 7.19 13.58 -0.78
C LEU A 300 6.90 14.96 -1.38
N GLN A 301 6.79 15.96 -0.53
CA GLN A 301 6.53 17.35 -0.93
C GLN A 301 7.56 18.29 -0.29
N GLU A 302 7.96 19.30 -1.04
CA GLU A 302 8.82 20.39 -0.60
C GLU A 302 8.01 21.68 -0.48
N ILE A 303 8.25 22.45 0.59
CA ILE A 303 7.59 23.74 0.81
C ILE A 303 8.29 24.83 -0.01
N GLY A 304 7.50 25.57 -0.76
CA GLY A 304 7.89 26.80 -1.45
C GLY A 304 7.02 27.99 -1.02
N GLY A 305 7.27 29.13 -1.66
CA GLY A 305 6.55 30.36 -1.33
C GLY A 305 7.11 31.10 -0.12
N SER A 306 6.38 32.09 0.38
CA SER A 306 6.80 32.90 1.53
C SER A 306 5.61 33.53 2.27
N GLY A 307 5.83 33.93 3.51
CA GLY A 307 4.78 34.52 4.35
C GLY A 307 3.60 33.58 4.53
N THR A 308 2.40 34.01 4.17
CA THR A 308 1.18 33.19 4.20
C THR A 308 0.90 32.47 2.87
N ASN A 309 1.66 32.78 1.81
CA ASN A 309 1.49 32.19 0.48
C ASN A 309 2.41 30.98 0.29
N LEU A 310 2.24 29.95 1.13
CA LEU A 310 3.01 28.71 1.03
C LEU A 310 2.44 27.84 -0.09
N THR A 311 3.32 27.13 -0.78
CA THR A 311 3.02 26.19 -1.86
C THR A 311 3.76 24.89 -1.64
N LEU A 312 3.34 23.82 -2.31
CA LEU A 312 4.06 22.55 -2.33
C LEU A 312 4.45 22.16 -3.74
N SER A 313 5.63 21.57 -3.86
CA SER A 313 6.08 20.89 -5.07
C SER A 313 6.44 19.44 -4.76
N THR A 314 6.19 18.54 -5.71
CA THR A 314 6.49 17.12 -5.54
C THR A 314 7.98 16.85 -5.73
N THR A 315 8.61 16.16 -4.78
CA THR A 315 10.04 15.82 -4.82
C THR A 315 10.33 14.63 -5.72
N ASN A 316 9.40 13.65 -5.77
CA ASN A 316 9.50 12.46 -6.60
C ASN A 316 8.17 12.15 -7.27
N ALA A 317 8.12 12.31 -8.59
CA ALA A 317 6.89 12.10 -9.36
C ALA A 317 6.47 10.61 -9.34
N SER A 318 7.41 9.69 -9.49
CA SER A 318 7.11 8.26 -9.49
C SER A 318 6.66 7.76 -8.11
N GLY A 319 7.26 8.28 -7.01
CA GLY A 319 6.80 7.99 -5.65
C GLY A 319 5.39 8.52 -5.38
N ARG A 320 5.07 9.75 -5.85
CA ARG A 320 3.70 10.28 -5.85
C ARG A 320 2.74 9.36 -6.59
N ASP A 321 3.14 8.88 -7.75
CA ASP A 321 2.29 8.07 -8.61
C ASP A 321 1.99 6.70 -7.97
N GLN A 322 2.96 6.10 -7.27
CA GLN A 322 2.73 4.89 -6.46
C GLN A 322 1.74 5.14 -5.31
N LEU A 323 1.87 6.29 -4.63
CA LEU A 323 0.95 6.67 -3.57
C LEU A 323 -0.48 6.85 -4.12
N ARG A 324 -0.64 7.58 -5.22
CA ARG A 324 -1.93 7.76 -5.92
C ARG A 324 -2.52 6.44 -6.37
N TYR A 325 -1.68 5.53 -6.88
CA TYR A 325 -2.09 4.19 -7.24
C TYR A 325 -2.66 3.41 -6.03
N SER A 326 -2.01 3.46 -4.87
CA SER A 326 -2.51 2.81 -3.65
C SER A 326 -3.92 3.29 -3.27
N TRP A 327 -4.27 4.52 -3.62
CA TRP A 327 -5.55 5.15 -3.37
C TRP A 327 -6.62 4.90 -4.44
N GLY A 328 -6.30 4.17 -5.50
CA GLY A 328 -7.21 3.97 -6.63
C GLY A 328 -7.39 5.21 -7.52
N LEU A 329 -6.52 6.21 -7.38
CA LEU A 329 -6.49 7.39 -8.25
C LEU A 329 -5.69 7.08 -9.52
N ASP A 330 -6.12 7.64 -10.66
CA ASP A 330 -5.39 7.50 -11.91
C ASP A 330 -4.06 8.25 -11.90
N GLY A 331 -3.07 7.72 -12.60
CA GLY A 331 -1.75 8.31 -12.78
C GLY A 331 -0.73 7.71 -11.83
N GLY A 332 -0.02 6.77 -12.30
CA GLY A 332 1.13 6.11 -11.76
C GLY A 332 1.38 4.87 -12.58
N GLY A 333 2.57 4.65 -13.02
CA GLY A 333 3.03 3.46 -13.72
C GLY A 333 2.92 2.15 -12.92
N ASN A 334 1.98 2.11 -12.00
CA ASN A 334 1.42 0.92 -11.38
C ASN A 334 -0.08 0.84 -11.68
N ALA A 335 -0.48 0.82 -12.92
CA ALA A 335 -1.39 -0.24 -13.24
C ALA A 335 -0.68 -1.49 -12.72
N ALA A 336 -1.15 -2.14 -11.66
CA ALA A 336 -0.65 -3.47 -11.31
C ALA A 336 -0.57 -4.18 -12.63
N LEU A 337 0.66 -4.46 -13.10
CA LEU A 337 0.82 -4.92 -14.47
C LEU A 337 -0.15 -6.06 -14.58
N ALA A 338 -1.24 -5.86 -15.33
CA ALA A 338 -2.28 -6.85 -15.38
C ALA A 338 -1.56 -8.14 -15.76
N HIS A 339 -1.60 -9.12 -14.89
CA HIS A 339 -0.95 -10.37 -15.15
C HIS A 339 -1.84 -11.20 -16.06
N TYR A 340 -1.22 -11.81 -17.02
CA TYR A 340 -1.88 -12.58 -18.04
C TYR A 340 -1.32 -13.99 -18.07
N ARG A 341 -2.18 -14.95 -18.27
CA ARG A 341 -1.75 -16.21 -18.85
C ARG A 341 -1.57 -15.99 -20.35
N VAL A 342 -0.43 -16.40 -20.88
CA VAL A 342 -0.09 -16.31 -22.31
C VAL A 342 -0.27 -17.71 -22.91
N THR A 343 -1.31 -17.87 -23.71
CA THR A 343 -1.76 -19.18 -24.20
C THR A 343 -1.38 -19.36 -25.68
N ASN A 344 -0.73 -20.47 -25.99
CA ASN A 344 -0.41 -20.85 -27.36
C ASN A 344 -1.65 -21.32 -28.10
N ARG A 345 -1.84 -20.86 -29.36
CA ARG A 345 -3.00 -21.20 -30.17
C ARG A 345 -3.04 -22.69 -30.55
N ASN A 346 -1.89 -23.29 -30.84
CA ASN A 346 -1.81 -24.67 -31.33
C ASN A 346 -2.13 -25.68 -30.21
N SER A 347 -1.56 -25.46 -29.01
CA SER A 347 -1.62 -26.44 -27.91
C SER A 347 -2.67 -26.14 -26.87
N GLY A 348 -3.12 -24.87 -26.77
CA GLY A 348 -3.91 -24.40 -25.63
C GLY A 348 -3.13 -24.34 -24.30
N ARG A 349 -1.82 -24.62 -24.30
CA ARG A 349 -0.92 -24.52 -23.14
C ARG A 349 -0.47 -23.09 -22.91
N VAL A 350 -0.01 -22.82 -21.70
CA VAL A 350 0.47 -21.48 -21.31
C VAL A 350 1.97 -21.46 -21.11
N MET A 351 2.58 -20.28 -21.25
CA MET A 351 3.99 -20.07 -20.88
C MET A 351 4.20 -20.30 -19.38
N ASP A 352 5.17 -21.13 -19.05
CA ASP A 352 5.48 -21.61 -17.70
C ASP A 352 6.97 -21.56 -17.42
N VAL A 353 7.37 -20.93 -16.30
CA VAL A 353 8.75 -21.05 -15.82
C VAL A 353 8.90 -22.39 -15.10
N VAL A 354 9.74 -23.26 -15.63
CA VAL A 354 9.92 -24.65 -15.15
C VAL A 354 10.18 -24.69 -13.66
N GLY A 355 9.37 -25.52 -12.96
CA GLY A 355 9.50 -25.75 -11.51
C GLY A 355 9.24 -24.53 -10.63
N ALA A 356 8.58 -23.48 -11.16
CA ALA A 356 8.37 -22.21 -10.46
C ALA A 356 9.71 -21.63 -9.93
N SER A 357 10.81 -21.86 -10.62
CA SER A 357 12.15 -21.42 -10.24
C SER A 357 12.25 -19.89 -10.15
N LEU A 358 13.07 -19.41 -9.21
CA LEU A 358 13.46 -18.00 -9.08
C LEU A 358 14.84 -17.70 -9.68
N SER A 359 15.52 -18.70 -10.25
CA SER A 359 16.90 -18.58 -10.75
C SER A 359 16.96 -18.00 -12.15
N ASP A 360 18.03 -17.27 -12.46
CA ASP A 360 18.37 -16.90 -13.83
C ASP A 360 18.62 -18.13 -14.70
N SER A 361 18.45 -17.98 -16.00
CA SER A 361 18.63 -19.02 -17.02
C SER A 361 17.69 -20.22 -16.89
N THR A 362 16.62 -20.11 -16.08
CA THR A 362 15.58 -21.15 -16.05
C THR A 362 14.76 -21.09 -17.34
N GLU A 363 14.57 -22.25 -17.97
CA GLU A 363 13.79 -22.38 -19.19
C GLU A 363 12.31 -22.01 -19.00
N VAL A 364 11.75 -21.40 -20.03
CA VAL A 364 10.31 -21.19 -20.17
C VAL A 364 9.78 -22.23 -21.15
N LYS A 365 8.84 -23.04 -20.70
CA LYS A 365 8.20 -24.10 -21.49
C LYS A 365 6.68 -23.89 -21.52
N GLN A 366 5.98 -24.72 -22.26
CA GLN A 366 4.53 -24.71 -22.23
C GLN A 366 3.99 -25.80 -21.29
N TYR A 367 2.97 -25.47 -20.49
CA TYR A 367 2.26 -26.40 -19.61
C TYR A 367 0.76 -26.12 -19.56
N ALA A 368 -0.01 -27.09 -19.08
CA ALA A 368 -1.42 -26.87 -18.75
C ALA A 368 -1.54 -25.76 -17.69
N TRP A 369 -2.54 -24.90 -17.83
CA TRP A 369 -2.81 -23.84 -16.85
C TRP A 369 -3.21 -24.44 -15.51
N ASN A 370 -2.48 -24.12 -14.44
CA ASN A 370 -2.74 -24.55 -13.07
C ASN A 370 -2.95 -23.38 -12.09
N GLY A 371 -2.89 -22.12 -12.58
CA GLY A 371 -3.06 -20.94 -11.76
C GLY A 371 -1.80 -20.49 -10.99
N GLY A 372 -0.67 -21.16 -11.16
CA GLY A 372 0.60 -20.81 -10.53
C GLY A 372 1.10 -19.41 -10.91
N LEU A 373 1.84 -18.75 -10.03
CA LEU A 373 2.43 -17.44 -10.31
C LEU A 373 3.50 -17.52 -11.42
N ASN A 374 4.17 -18.66 -11.58
CA ASN A 374 5.14 -18.93 -12.65
C ASN A 374 4.53 -19.01 -14.05
N GLN A 375 3.19 -19.07 -14.15
CA GLN A 375 2.43 -19.05 -15.40
C GLN A 375 1.80 -17.69 -15.70
N ARG A 376 2.07 -16.68 -14.86
CA ARG A 376 1.50 -15.34 -14.99
C ARG A 376 2.57 -14.34 -15.39
N TRP A 377 2.23 -13.51 -16.37
CA TRP A 377 3.17 -12.60 -17.02
C TRP A 377 2.60 -11.20 -17.12
N ALA A 378 3.38 -10.22 -16.71
CA ALA A 378 3.08 -8.81 -16.90
C ALA A 378 3.70 -8.29 -18.19
N PHE A 379 3.06 -7.29 -18.81
CA PHE A 379 3.51 -6.67 -20.05
C PHE A 379 3.77 -5.19 -19.81
N GLU A 380 5.04 -4.82 -19.64
CA GLU A 380 5.48 -3.44 -19.44
C GLU A 380 5.71 -2.75 -20.77
N ASP A 381 5.06 -1.62 -21.01
CA ASP A 381 5.32 -0.81 -22.19
C ASP A 381 6.66 -0.06 -22.03
N LEU A 382 7.61 -0.33 -22.93
CA LEU A 382 8.92 0.35 -22.97
C LEU A 382 8.90 1.57 -23.91
N GLY A 383 7.76 1.88 -24.51
CA GLY A 383 7.64 2.86 -25.58
C GLY A 383 8.07 2.31 -26.95
N ASN A 384 7.80 3.07 -27.99
CA ASN A 384 8.15 2.72 -29.37
C ASN A 384 7.62 1.35 -29.86
N GLY A 385 6.53 0.84 -29.23
CA GLY A 385 5.89 -0.43 -29.63
C GLY A 385 6.57 -1.70 -29.10
N TYR A 386 7.49 -1.57 -28.16
CA TYR A 386 8.14 -2.71 -27.51
C TYR A 386 7.67 -2.87 -26.07
N LEU A 387 7.62 -4.13 -25.62
CA LEU A 387 7.19 -4.56 -24.31
C LEU A 387 8.32 -5.33 -23.63
N ARG A 388 8.43 -5.21 -22.32
CA ARG A 388 9.11 -6.16 -21.46
C ARG A 388 8.07 -7.10 -20.87
N ILE A 389 8.36 -8.40 -20.80
CA ILE A 389 7.43 -9.41 -20.30
C ILE A 389 8.03 -10.00 -19.04
N VAL A 390 7.38 -9.77 -17.90
CA VAL A 390 7.91 -10.07 -16.56
C VAL A 390 7.09 -11.18 -15.91
N ASN A 391 7.76 -12.22 -15.40
CA ASN A 391 7.11 -13.31 -14.70
C ASN A 391 6.68 -12.88 -13.28
N GLN A 392 5.45 -13.18 -12.89
CA GLN A 392 4.92 -12.79 -11.58
C GLN A 392 5.61 -13.47 -10.40
N ASN A 393 6.05 -14.72 -10.57
CA ASN A 393 6.69 -15.49 -9.50
C ASN A 393 8.10 -15.00 -9.18
N SER A 394 8.89 -14.75 -10.23
CA SER A 394 10.33 -14.48 -10.09
C SER A 394 10.70 -13.00 -10.23
N GLY A 395 9.82 -12.17 -10.78
CA GLY A 395 10.14 -10.80 -11.17
C GLY A 395 11.15 -10.70 -12.33
N LYS A 396 11.46 -11.83 -12.99
CA LYS A 396 12.43 -11.90 -14.09
C LYS A 396 11.77 -11.74 -15.44
N CYS A 397 12.58 -11.31 -16.41
CA CYS A 397 12.16 -11.01 -17.78
C CYS A 397 12.23 -12.24 -18.68
N LEU A 398 11.28 -12.34 -19.61
CA LEU A 398 11.33 -13.26 -20.73
C LEU A 398 12.50 -12.88 -21.63
N ASP A 399 13.43 -13.80 -21.84
CA ASP A 399 14.74 -13.56 -22.44
C ASP A 399 15.05 -14.61 -23.49
N VAL A 400 15.65 -14.16 -24.60
CA VAL A 400 16.27 -15.09 -25.55
C VAL A 400 17.69 -15.39 -25.06
N ALA A 401 17.97 -16.64 -24.73
CA ALA A 401 19.22 -17.07 -24.15
C ALA A 401 20.44 -16.55 -24.93
N SER A 402 21.40 -15.97 -24.18
CA SER A 402 22.66 -15.41 -24.73
C SER A 402 22.48 -14.37 -25.82
N ALA A 403 21.32 -13.72 -25.93
CA ALA A 403 20.95 -12.81 -27.01
C ALA A 403 21.21 -13.43 -28.41
N SER A 404 21.03 -14.74 -28.53
CA SER A 404 21.22 -15.47 -29.78
C SER A 404 20.27 -14.96 -30.87
N THR A 405 20.75 -14.89 -32.12
CA THR A 405 19.92 -14.58 -33.28
C THR A 405 19.58 -15.83 -34.13
N ALA A 406 20.02 -17.02 -33.69
CA ALA A 406 19.75 -18.27 -34.40
C ALA A 406 18.31 -18.76 -34.21
N ASP A 407 17.80 -19.53 -35.18
CA ASP A 407 16.60 -20.34 -34.96
C ASP A 407 16.91 -21.43 -33.92
N GLY A 408 15.93 -21.78 -33.11
CA GLY A 408 16.06 -22.78 -32.07
C GLY A 408 16.70 -22.26 -30.77
N ALA A 409 16.93 -20.95 -30.63
CA ALA A 409 17.47 -20.43 -29.37
C ALA A 409 16.40 -20.48 -28.28
N ASN A 410 16.78 -21.05 -27.12
CA ASN A 410 15.92 -21.24 -25.97
C ASN A 410 15.39 -19.93 -25.41
N ILE A 411 14.17 -19.97 -24.94
CA ILE A 411 13.57 -18.91 -24.15
C ILE A 411 13.75 -19.25 -22.66
N ILE A 412 14.28 -18.29 -21.95
CA ILE A 412 14.57 -18.40 -20.51
C ILE A 412 13.94 -17.23 -19.75
N GLN A 413 13.92 -17.32 -18.43
CA GLN A 413 13.83 -16.12 -17.59
C GLN A 413 15.22 -15.67 -17.20
N TYR A 414 15.43 -14.35 -17.14
CA TYR A 414 16.69 -13.76 -16.70
C TYR A 414 16.45 -12.42 -15.99
N ALA A 415 17.40 -12.00 -15.12
CA ALA A 415 17.31 -10.67 -14.49
C ALA A 415 17.02 -9.58 -15.53
N CYS A 416 16.04 -8.72 -15.24
CA CYS A 416 15.62 -7.70 -16.19
C CYS A 416 16.72 -6.67 -16.42
N GLY A 417 17.04 -6.43 -17.68
CA GLY A 417 18.06 -5.50 -18.14
C GLY A 417 17.57 -4.62 -19.29
N SER A 418 18.49 -3.87 -19.90
CA SER A 418 18.20 -3.04 -21.06
C SER A 418 18.43 -3.78 -22.40
N GLY A 419 18.80 -5.06 -22.38
CA GLY A 419 19.08 -5.87 -23.55
C GLY A 419 17.87 -5.99 -24.48
N THR A 420 18.11 -5.89 -25.80
CA THR A 420 17.03 -6.00 -26.80
C THR A 420 16.51 -7.42 -26.97
N ASN A 421 17.20 -8.43 -26.43
CA ASN A 421 16.76 -9.82 -26.33
C ASN A 421 15.67 -10.06 -25.26
N GLN A 422 15.41 -9.05 -24.41
CA GLN A 422 14.31 -9.02 -23.45
C GLN A 422 13.17 -8.08 -23.87
N GLN A 423 13.25 -7.51 -25.08
CA GLN A 423 12.28 -6.58 -25.59
C GLN A 423 11.47 -7.22 -26.71
N TRP A 424 10.16 -7.17 -26.59
CA TRP A 424 9.25 -7.94 -27.42
C TRP A 424 8.22 -7.05 -28.10
N GLN A 425 7.85 -7.35 -29.32
CA GLN A 425 6.75 -6.72 -30.01
C GLN A 425 5.55 -7.66 -30.05
N TRP A 426 4.41 -7.23 -29.50
CA TRP A 426 3.14 -7.95 -29.53
C TRP A 426 2.32 -7.46 -30.70
N THR A 427 2.24 -8.24 -31.76
CA THR A 427 1.63 -7.84 -33.06
C THR A 427 0.40 -8.68 -33.36
N ALA A 428 -0.73 -8.01 -33.64
CA ALA A 428 -1.98 -8.69 -34.03
C ALA A 428 -1.86 -9.47 -35.31
N THR A 429 -2.39 -10.70 -35.31
CA THR A 429 -2.48 -11.62 -36.47
C THR A 429 -3.87 -12.27 -36.42
N GLY A 430 -4.87 -11.61 -37.04
CA GLY A 430 -6.27 -11.98 -36.89
C GLY A 430 -6.75 -11.85 -35.44
N SER A 431 -7.33 -12.91 -34.90
CA SER A 431 -7.78 -12.97 -33.49
C SER A 431 -6.67 -13.35 -32.51
N TYR A 432 -5.45 -13.54 -32.97
CA TYR A 432 -4.26 -13.94 -32.20
C TYR A 432 -3.16 -12.91 -32.37
N ASN A 433 -2.02 -13.14 -31.72
CA ASN A 433 -0.87 -12.25 -31.79
C ASN A 433 0.41 -13.07 -31.99
N THR A 434 1.42 -12.47 -32.60
CA THR A 434 2.79 -12.95 -32.57
C THR A 434 3.62 -12.15 -31.62
N LEU A 435 4.60 -12.80 -30.98
CA LEU A 435 5.59 -12.17 -30.11
C LEU A 435 6.93 -12.19 -30.83
N LYS A 436 7.46 -11.00 -31.19
CA LYS A 436 8.74 -10.86 -31.88
C LYS A 436 9.82 -10.30 -30.96
N ALA A 437 10.96 -10.97 -30.87
CA ALA A 437 12.12 -10.44 -30.16
C ALA A 437 12.75 -9.28 -30.95
N ARG A 438 13.04 -8.16 -30.25
CA ARG A 438 13.54 -6.93 -30.90
C ARG A 438 14.90 -7.13 -31.59
N HIS A 439 15.82 -7.86 -30.93
CA HIS A 439 17.21 -8.02 -31.42
C HIS A 439 17.32 -8.90 -32.68
N SER A 440 16.45 -9.90 -32.80
CA SER A 440 16.53 -10.90 -33.86
C SER A 440 15.42 -10.77 -34.93
N GLY A 441 14.30 -10.10 -34.56
CA GLY A 441 13.09 -10.07 -35.40
C GLY A 441 12.37 -11.42 -35.51
N LYS A 442 12.78 -12.45 -34.74
CA LYS A 442 12.20 -13.80 -34.75
C LYS A 442 11.01 -13.90 -33.81
N CYS A 443 10.15 -14.88 -34.07
CA CYS A 443 8.92 -15.12 -33.32
C CYS A 443 9.13 -16.11 -32.18
N LEU A 444 8.39 -15.89 -31.08
CA LEU A 444 8.24 -16.88 -30.01
C LEU A 444 7.48 -18.09 -30.56
N ASP A 445 8.06 -19.27 -30.46
CA ASP A 445 7.64 -20.49 -31.11
C ASP A 445 7.60 -21.67 -30.15
N VAL A 446 6.60 -22.52 -30.24
CA VAL A 446 6.62 -23.84 -29.60
C VAL A 446 7.29 -24.84 -30.54
N THR A 447 8.44 -25.33 -30.11
CA THR A 447 9.29 -26.24 -30.92
C THR A 447 8.51 -27.43 -31.48
N GLY A 448 8.64 -27.64 -32.79
CA GLY A 448 7.98 -28.74 -33.47
C GLY A 448 6.45 -28.71 -33.42
N ALA A 449 5.84 -27.58 -33.12
CA ALA A 449 4.40 -27.44 -32.90
C ALA A 449 3.86 -28.45 -31.87
N SER A 450 4.64 -28.75 -30.84
CA SER A 450 4.24 -29.69 -29.75
C SER A 450 2.94 -29.25 -29.10
N THR A 451 2.12 -30.21 -28.68
CA THR A 451 0.90 -29.99 -27.88
C THR A 451 1.03 -30.57 -26.48
N ALA A 452 2.19 -31.15 -26.13
CA ALA A 452 2.42 -31.77 -24.84
C ALA A 452 2.80 -30.74 -23.75
N ASP A 453 2.57 -31.11 -22.47
CA ASP A 453 3.18 -30.42 -21.34
C ASP A 453 4.70 -30.61 -21.40
N GLY A 454 5.44 -29.57 -21.00
CA GLY A 454 6.89 -29.54 -21.07
C GLY A 454 7.47 -29.31 -22.47
N GLY A 455 6.63 -29.00 -23.47
CA GLY A 455 7.10 -28.62 -24.80
C GLY A 455 7.96 -27.36 -24.75
N ASP A 456 9.11 -27.38 -25.44
CA ASP A 456 10.08 -26.30 -25.43
C ASP A 456 9.53 -25.07 -26.15
N ILE A 457 9.91 -23.90 -25.63
CA ILE A 457 9.65 -22.62 -26.28
C ILE A 457 11.00 -22.03 -26.72
N GLU A 458 11.04 -21.63 -27.99
CA GLU A 458 12.24 -21.11 -28.65
C GLU A 458 11.93 -19.82 -29.42
N GLN A 459 12.94 -19.13 -29.91
CA GLN A 459 12.74 -18.19 -31.01
C GLN A 459 12.95 -18.91 -32.36
N TYR A 460 12.12 -18.60 -33.32
CA TYR A 460 12.21 -19.16 -34.65
C TYR A 460 11.82 -18.15 -35.76
N THR A 461 12.30 -18.35 -36.97
CA THR A 461 11.85 -17.55 -38.11
C THR A 461 10.33 -17.51 -38.16
N CYS A 462 9.74 -16.31 -38.33
CA CYS A 462 8.28 -16.15 -38.32
C CYS A 462 7.65 -16.78 -39.55
N THR A 463 6.85 -17.83 -39.33
CA THR A 463 6.15 -18.58 -40.38
C THR A 463 4.64 -18.35 -40.36
N ASN A 464 4.12 -17.64 -39.36
CA ASN A 464 2.70 -17.51 -39.05
C ASN A 464 2.00 -18.85 -38.70
N GLY A 465 2.76 -19.88 -38.32
CA GLY A 465 2.23 -21.14 -37.82
C GLY A 465 1.41 -20.93 -36.55
N THR A 466 0.47 -21.84 -36.28
CA THR A 466 -0.37 -21.74 -35.04
C THR A 466 0.44 -21.86 -33.78
N ASN A 467 1.60 -22.52 -33.78
CA ASN A 467 2.56 -22.64 -32.72
C ASN A 467 3.32 -21.33 -32.39
N GLN A 468 3.25 -20.32 -33.31
CA GLN A 468 3.80 -18.97 -33.12
C GLN A 468 2.71 -17.94 -32.78
N GLN A 469 1.48 -18.38 -32.58
CA GLN A 469 0.36 -17.50 -32.32
C GLN A 469 -0.12 -17.66 -30.87
N TRP A 470 -0.33 -16.54 -30.25
CA TRP A 470 -0.58 -16.45 -28.79
C TRP A 470 -1.78 -15.56 -28.47
N THR A 471 -2.44 -15.84 -27.37
CA THR A 471 -3.40 -14.94 -26.73
C THR A 471 -2.96 -14.61 -25.33
N ARG A 472 -3.38 -13.47 -24.81
CA ARG A 472 -3.23 -13.14 -23.40
C ARG A 472 -4.61 -12.94 -22.77
N THR A 473 -4.86 -13.61 -21.64
CA THR A 473 -6.11 -13.50 -20.87
C THR A 473 -5.74 -13.09 -19.46
N ALA A 474 -6.41 -12.08 -18.89
CA ALA A 474 -6.19 -11.64 -17.52
C ALA A 474 -6.32 -12.82 -16.54
N SER A 475 -5.43 -12.91 -15.53
CA SER A 475 -5.31 -14.06 -14.64
C SER A 475 -5.20 -13.65 -13.19
#